data_e1e7e74acf29f3e64999063b05250655
#
_entry.id   e1e7e74acf29f3e64999063b05250655
#
_cell.length_a   1.000
_cell.length_b   1.000
_cell.length_c   1.000
_cell.angle_alpha   90.00
_cell.angle_beta   90.00
_cell.angle_gamma   90.00
#
_symmetry.space_group_name_H-M   'P 1'
#
loop_
_entity.id
_entity.type
_entity.pdbx_description
1 polymer ?
#
loop_
_entity_poly.entity_id
_entity_poly.type
_entity_poly.pdbx_seq_one_letter_code
_entity_poly.pdbx_strand_id
1 'polypeptide(L)'
;MYSVTQRISKIKQPRGGYIKRKDFTCITLEDGIELNSQENIHPSLIGLVIDYMTRFCMGTPKETAFHISILGAKIAKNEFVAYKLLSKINGLDTESIISASKLVGYDVCYRAGMAYFKPVSEITPDMNTITNIITMIKRTLSFWEQYGPIIKDGFTFEGGYTSIISAGDGDYLTKDTLWDLKVLKEEIKPKYTLQLLIYLIMGQHSVHKEFKNITQLGIYNPRLNKVYIIKLDAISQSIIDTVSRDVIGYGISSEELKELHTAQLDELKKNFFKTPIQKSSPNANDSDDYLDKKIYGYSSKKNYMSVAFPSKIIDESIYEKERDCN
;
A
#
# COMPACT_ATOMS: atom_id res chain seq x y z
N MET A 1 11.15 -10.25 11.99
CA MET A 1 11.07 -9.69 10.63
C MET A 1 9.87 -8.77 10.54
N TYR A 2 9.94 -7.71 9.76
CA TYR A 2 8.93 -6.66 9.66
C TYR A 2 8.44 -6.51 8.21
N SER A 3 7.24 -6.01 8.01
CA SER A 3 6.89 -5.34 6.74
C SER A 3 7.61 -3.98 6.65
N VAL A 4 7.68 -3.40 5.44
CA VAL A 4 8.27 -2.07 5.25
C VAL A 4 7.59 -1.03 6.15
N THR A 5 6.27 -1.01 6.20
CA THR A 5 5.51 -0.06 7.03
C THR A 5 5.73 -0.26 8.53
N GLN A 6 5.82 -1.53 8.99
CA GLN A 6 6.19 -1.84 10.36
C GLN A 6 7.60 -1.37 10.69
N ARG A 7 8.56 -1.59 9.79
CA ARG A 7 9.93 -1.13 9.99
C ARG A 7 9.99 0.38 10.11
N ILE A 8 9.34 1.11 9.21
CA ILE A 8 9.27 2.59 9.25
C ILE A 8 8.75 3.10 10.60
N SER A 9 7.73 2.45 11.17
CA SER A 9 7.18 2.85 12.48
C SER A 9 8.15 2.68 13.65
N LYS A 10 9.22 1.89 13.47
CA LYS A 10 10.27 1.66 14.49
C LYS A 10 11.49 2.55 14.29
N ILE A 11 11.60 3.25 13.17
CA ILE A 11 12.76 4.08 12.85
C ILE A 11 12.54 5.52 13.32
N LYS A 12 13.45 6.00 14.15
CA LYS A 12 13.52 7.43 14.46
C LYS A 12 14.22 8.15 13.32
N GLN A 13 13.44 8.81 12.47
CA GLN A 13 13.97 9.59 11.36
C GLN A 13 14.57 10.92 11.82
N PRO A 14 15.51 11.50 11.06
CA PRO A 14 15.96 12.88 11.25
C PRO A 14 14.78 13.87 11.16
N ARG A 15 14.94 15.08 11.71
CA ARG A 15 13.92 16.12 11.62
C ARG A 15 13.58 16.43 10.15
N GLY A 16 12.34 16.19 9.77
CA GLY A 16 11.84 16.34 8.39
C GLY A 16 12.02 15.10 7.49
N GLY A 17 12.58 13.99 8.03
CA GLY A 17 12.82 12.73 7.30
C GLY A 17 14.21 12.66 6.67
N TYR A 18 14.55 11.48 6.14
CA TYR A 18 15.77 11.28 5.33
C TYR A 18 15.69 12.06 4.02
N ILE A 19 14.56 12.04 3.34
CA ILE A 19 14.24 12.90 2.20
C ILE A 19 13.15 13.87 2.67
N LYS A 20 13.43 15.16 2.64
CA LYS A 20 12.49 16.17 3.12
C LYS A 20 11.45 16.48 2.05
N ARG A 21 10.20 16.80 2.46
CA ARG A 21 9.15 17.19 1.51
C ARG A 21 9.58 18.34 0.57
N LYS A 22 10.33 19.29 1.09
CA LYS A 22 10.81 20.44 0.31
C LYS A 22 11.80 20.09 -0.81
N ASP A 23 12.40 18.89 -0.76
CA ASP A 23 13.33 18.41 -1.77
C ASP A 23 12.59 17.83 -2.99
N PHE A 24 11.27 17.60 -2.85
CA PHE A 24 10.40 17.21 -3.94
C PHE A 24 9.88 18.43 -4.70
N THR A 25 9.86 18.36 -6.01
CA THR A 25 9.03 19.23 -6.84
C THR A 25 7.57 18.85 -6.63
N CYS A 26 6.75 19.81 -6.26
CA CYS A 26 5.32 19.63 -6.05
C CYS A 26 4.53 20.29 -7.19
N ILE A 27 3.71 19.52 -7.89
CA ILE A 27 2.88 19.97 -9.00
C ILE A 27 1.42 19.75 -8.62
N THR A 28 0.60 20.78 -8.68
CA THR A 28 -0.85 20.67 -8.53
C THR A 28 -1.48 20.46 -9.90
N LEU A 29 -2.26 19.40 -10.05
CA LEU A 29 -3.04 19.13 -11.25
C LEU A 29 -4.43 19.73 -11.05
N GLU A 30 -4.64 20.95 -11.59
CA GLU A 30 -5.90 21.66 -11.41
C GLU A 30 -6.98 21.07 -12.32
N ASP A 31 -8.11 20.65 -11.76
CA ASP A 31 -9.28 20.18 -12.48
C ASP A 31 -10.55 20.99 -12.16
N GLY A 32 -10.44 22.01 -11.32
CA GLY A 32 -11.53 22.86 -10.89
C GLY A 32 -12.60 22.16 -10.02
N ILE A 33 -12.33 20.90 -9.58
CA ILE A 33 -13.28 20.13 -8.80
C ILE A 33 -12.90 20.18 -7.32
N GLU A 34 -13.81 20.63 -6.47
CA GLU A 34 -13.66 20.58 -5.03
C GLU A 34 -14.32 19.30 -4.47
N LEU A 35 -13.59 18.57 -3.62
CA LEU A 35 -14.11 17.38 -2.95
C LEU A 35 -15.00 17.78 -1.76
N ASN A 36 -16.02 16.97 -1.50
CA ASN A 36 -16.82 17.13 -0.27
C ASN A 36 -15.93 17.00 0.96
N SER A 37 -16.16 17.85 1.95
CA SER A 37 -15.34 17.93 3.18
C SER A 37 -15.50 16.70 4.09
N GLN A 38 -16.66 16.03 4.02
CA GLN A 38 -17.02 14.90 4.88
C GLN A 38 -17.14 13.60 4.06
N GLU A 39 -16.64 12.54 4.65
CA GLU A 39 -16.76 11.17 4.17
C GLU A 39 -17.11 10.26 5.34
N ASN A 40 -18.00 9.31 5.13
CA ASN A 40 -18.58 8.49 6.20
C ASN A 40 -18.02 7.08 6.30
N ILE A 41 -16.99 6.73 5.54
CA ILE A 41 -16.25 5.46 5.68
C ILE A 41 -14.79 5.73 6.01
N HIS A 42 -14.11 4.70 6.53
CA HIS A 42 -12.72 4.84 6.97
C HIS A 42 -11.78 5.24 5.82
N PRO A 43 -10.84 6.19 6.01
CA PRO A 43 -9.93 6.65 4.95
C PRO A 43 -9.12 5.54 4.27
N SER A 44 -8.71 4.52 5.03
CA SER A 44 -7.99 3.36 4.46
C SER A 44 -8.82 2.59 3.44
N LEU A 45 -10.14 2.45 3.66
CA LEU A 45 -11.04 1.80 2.68
C LEU A 45 -11.13 2.64 1.41
N ILE A 46 -11.22 3.96 1.54
CA ILE A 46 -11.24 4.88 0.40
C ILE A 46 -9.97 4.71 -0.44
N GLY A 47 -8.80 4.66 0.21
CA GLY A 47 -7.53 4.44 -0.48
C GLY A 47 -7.50 3.13 -1.26
N LEU A 48 -7.94 2.03 -0.66
CA LEU A 48 -8.01 0.71 -1.32
C LEU A 48 -8.99 0.71 -2.50
N VAL A 49 -10.17 1.32 -2.32
CA VAL A 49 -11.15 1.43 -3.42
C VAL A 49 -10.56 2.19 -4.60
N ILE A 50 -9.90 3.32 -4.34
CA ILE A 50 -9.29 4.14 -5.41
C ILE A 50 -8.20 3.34 -6.15
N ASP A 51 -7.31 2.66 -5.44
CA ASP A 51 -6.27 1.85 -6.07
C ASP A 51 -6.87 0.72 -6.91
N TYR A 52 -7.73 -0.12 -6.34
CA TYR A 52 -8.25 -1.29 -7.04
C TYR A 52 -9.22 -0.92 -8.18
N MET A 53 -10.05 0.08 -7.99
CA MET A 53 -10.94 0.57 -9.04
C MET A 53 -10.17 1.25 -10.18
N THR A 54 -9.07 1.95 -9.88
CA THR A 54 -8.19 2.51 -10.92
C THR A 54 -7.60 1.40 -11.77
N ARG A 55 -7.03 0.34 -11.16
CA ARG A 55 -6.52 -0.83 -11.90
C ARG A 55 -7.60 -1.48 -12.75
N PHE A 56 -8.79 -1.68 -12.20
CA PHE A 56 -9.93 -2.22 -12.94
C PHE A 56 -10.29 -1.32 -14.15
N CYS A 57 -10.42 -0.01 -13.96
CA CYS A 57 -10.74 0.93 -15.04
C CYS A 57 -9.64 1.01 -16.11
N MET A 58 -8.41 0.67 -15.77
CA MET A 58 -7.27 0.57 -16.70
C MET A 58 -7.20 -0.78 -17.43
N GLY A 59 -8.16 -1.68 -17.22
CA GLY A 59 -8.28 -2.96 -17.93
C GLY A 59 -7.78 -4.17 -17.16
N THR A 60 -7.31 -4.01 -15.91
CA THR A 60 -7.00 -5.17 -15.06
C THR A 60 -8.28 -5.94 -14.76
N PRO A 61 -8.34 -7.27 -14.97
CA PRO A 61 -9.50 -8.08 -14.58
C PRO A 61 -9.87 -7.83 -13.12
N LYS A 62 -11.16 -7.69 -12.82
CA LYS A 62 -11.63 -7.32 -11.48
C LYS A 62 -11.23 -8.34 -10.40
N GLU A 63 -11.14 -9.62 -10.76
CA GLU A 63 -10.65 -10.68 -9.89
C GLU A 63 -9.18 -10.45 -9.48
N THR A 64 -8.38 -9.93 -10.40
CA THR A 64 -6.98 -9.59 -10.17
C THR A 64 -6.87 -8.28 -9.38
N ALA A 65 -7.62 -7.25 -9.76
CA ALA A 65 -7.59 -5.95 -9.08
C ALA A 65 -8.01 -6.07 -7.60
N PHE A 66 -9.00 -6.91 -7.28
CA PHE A 66 -9.51 -7.14 -5.93
C PHE A 66 -8.99 -8.44 -5.29
N HIS A 67 -7.88 -8.99 -5.78
CA HIS A 67 -7.35 -10.28 -5.32
C HIS A 67 -7.17 -10.35 -3.80
N ILE A 68 -6.61 -9.33 -3.17
CA ILE A 68 -6.40 -9.27 -1.71
C ILE A 68 -7.73 -9.33 -0.96
N SER A 69 -8.75 -8.62 -1.44
CA SER A 69 -10.09 -8.65 -0.86
C SER A 69 -10.71 -10.05 -0.94
N ILE A 70 -10.51 -10.76 -2.05
CA ILE A 70 -11.00 -12.14 -2.23
C ILE A 70 -10.25 -13.08 -1.27
N LEU A 71 -8.93 -12.96 -1.13
CA LEU A 71 -8.16 -13.74 -0.15
C LEU A 71 -8.63 -13.45 1.29
N GLY A 72 -8.89 -12.18 1.62
CA GLY A 72 -9.44 -11.80 2.92
C GLY A 72 -10.82 -12.40 3.17
N ALA A 73 -11.69 -12.40 2.16
CA ALA A 73 -13.01 -13.01 2.23
C ALA A 73 -12.92 -14.54 2.44
N LYS A 74 -11.95 -15.20 1.81
CA LYS A 74 -11.68 -16.63 2.03
C LYS A 74 -11.30 -16.92 3.48
N ILE A 75 -10.42 -16.10 4.07
CA ILE A 75 -10.06 -16.18 5.49
C ILE A 75 -11.31 -15.97 6.37
N ALA A 76 -12.18 -15.02 6.00
CA ALA A 76 -13.44 -14.75 6.71
C ALA A 76 -14.55 -15.78 6.44
N LYS A 77 -14.33 -16.77 5.58
CA LYS A 77 -15.33 -17.76 5.12
C LYS A 77 -16.58 -17.10 4.50
N ASN A 78 -16.37 -16.03 3.77
CA ASN A 78 -17.40 -15.17 3.15
C ASN A 78 -17.22 -15.04 1.64
N GLU A 79 -16.62 -16.02 0.97
CA GLU A 79 -16.30 -15.99 -0.47
C GLU A 79 -17.53 -15.74 -1.33
N PHE A 80 -18.66 -16.37 -1.02
CA PHE A 80 -19.91 -16.17 -1.76
C PHE A 80 -20.35 -14.70 -1.76
N VAL A 81 -20.27 -14.03 -0.61
CA VAL A 81 -20.61 -12.60 -0.50
C VAL A 81 -19.63 -11.76 -1.29
N ALA A 82 -18.34 -12.07 -1.21
CA ALA A 82 -17.29 -11.34 -1.95
C ALA A 82 -17.49 -11.44 -3.47
N TYR A 83 -17.73 -12.63 -4.01
CA TYR A 83 -18.00 -12.79 -5.44
C TYR A 83 -19.31 -12.13 -5.88
N LYS A 84 -20.34 -12.11 -5.03
CA LYS A 84 -21.58 -11.36 -5.29
C LYS A 84 -21.33 -9.85 -5.32
N LEU A 85 -20.47 -9.31 -4.47
CA LEU A 85 -20.05 -7.91 -4.52
C LEU A 85 -19.21 -7.64 -5.78
N LEU A 86 -18.25 -8.51 -6.08
CA LEU A 86 -17.39 -8.38 -7.24
C LEU A 86 -18.19 -8.37 -8.56
N SER A 87 -19.23 -9.21 -8.67
CA SER A 87 -20.09 -9.26 -9.88
C SER A 87 -20.82 -7.96 -10.16
N LYS A 88 -21.04 -7.11 -9.14
CA LYS A 88 -21.68 -5.81 -9.25
C LYS A 88 -20.73 -4.68 -9.63
N ILE A 89 -19.43 -4.93 -9.67
CA ILE A 89 -18.43 -3.94 -10.08
C ILE A 89 -18.30 -4.00 -11.61
N ASN A 90 -18.88 -2.98 -12.29
CA ASN A 90 -18.93 -2.93 -13.76
C ASN A 90 -18.46 -1.57 -14.33
N GLY A 91 -18.17 -0.57 -13.48
CA GLY A 91 -17.74 0.77 -13.90
C GLY A 91 -17.61 1.73 -12.72
N LEU A 92 -17.75 3.03 -13.01
CA LEU A 92 -17.69 4.11 -12.00
C LEU A 92 -19.09 4.59 -11.60
N ASP A 93 -20.05 3.69 -11.55
CA ASP A 93 -21.42 3.99 -11.06
C ASP A 93 -21.51 3.78 -9.54
N THR A 94 -22.62 4.27 -8.97
CA THR A 94 -22.89 4.21 -7.53
C THR A 94 -22.89 2.77 -6.98
N GLU A 95 -23.48 1.80 -7.70
CA GLU A 95 -23.54 0.41 -7.24
C GLU A 95 -22.16 -0.24 -7.23
N SER A 96 -21.36 0.03 -8.26
CA SER A 96 -19.97 -0.43 -8.35
C SER A 96 -19.12 0.11 -7.20
N ILE A 97 -19.22 1.41 -6.87
CA ILE A 97 -18.45 2.00 -5.77
C ILE A 97 -18.90 1.47 -4.41
N ILE A 98 -20.19 1.32 -4.16
CA ILE A 98 -20.71 0.69 -2.93
C ILE A 98 -20.19 -0.74 -2.80
N SER A 99 -20.25 -1.51 -3.88
CA SER A 99 -19.80 -2.90 -3.90
C SER A 99 -18.30 -3.01 -3.69
N ALA A 100 -17.49 -2.17 -4.34
CA ALA A 100 -16.05 -2.08 -4.13
C ALA A 100 -15.71 -1.69 -2.69
N SER A 101 -16.39 -0.69 -2.13
CA SER A 101 -16.18 -0.26 -0.74
C SER A 101 -16.45 -1.37 0.28
N LYS A 102 -17.50 -2.17 0.06
CA LYS A 102 -17.78 -3.34 0.89
C LYS A 102 -16.74 -4.44 0.68
N LEU A 103 -16.35 -4.70 -0.55
CA LEU A 103 -15.41 -5.77 -0.90
C LEU A 103 -14.03 -5.54 -0.27
N VAL A 104 -13.49 -4.32 -0.33
CA VAL A 104 -12.20 -4.00 0.30
C VAL A 104 -12.22 -4.09 1.83
N GLY A 105 -13.41 -4.14 2.45
CA GLY A 105 -13.55 -4.40 3.87
C GLY A 105 -12.99 -5.77 4.31
N TYR A 106 -12.83 -6.72 3.39
CA TYR A 106 -12.18 -8.00 3.67
C TYR A 106 -10.65 -7.94 3.71
N ASP A 107 -10.03 -6.89 3.16
CA ASP A 107 -8.57 -6.76 3.14
C ASP A 107 -7.94 -6.86 4.52
N VAL A 108 -8.62 -6.36 5.54
CA VAL A 108 -8.17 -6.43 6.93
C VAL A 108 -7.95 -7.86 7.41
N CYS A 109 -8.75 -8.82 6.94
CA CYS A 109 -8.62 -10.23 7.31
C CYS A 109 -7.29 -10.81 6.82
N TYR A 110 -6.87 -10.42 5.61
CA TYR A 110 -5.60 -10.84 5.03
C TYR A 110 -4.40 -10.07 5.62
N ARG A 111 -4.53 -8.73 5.75
CA ARG A 111 -3.41 -7.85 6.14
C ARG A 111 -3.17 -7.81 7.64
N ALA A 112 -4.23 -7.87 8.47
CA ALA A 112 -4.15 -7.67 9.92
C ALA A 112 -4.76 -8.81 10.75
N GLY A 113 -5.53 -9.69 10.12
CA GLY A 113 -6.17 -10.85 10.76
C GLY A 113 -7.62 -10.59 11.19
N MET A 114 -8.31 -11.69 11.48
CA MET A 114 -9.76 -11.72 11.78
C MET A 114 -10.18 -10.90 13.00
N ALA A 115 -9.28 -10.64 13.95
CA ALA A 115 -9.61 -9.86 15.16
C ALA A 115 -10.04 -8.40 14.85
N TYR A 116 -9.71 -7.89 13.66
CA TYR A 116 -10.04 -6.52 13.23
C TYR A 116 -11.17 -6.47 12.20
N PHE A 117 -11.68 -7.62 11.80
CA PHE A 117 -12.76 -7.70 10.83
C PHE A 117 -14.08 -7.16 11.41
N LYS A 118 -14.75 -6.34 10.62
CA LYS A 118 -16.12 -5.89 10.85
C LYS A 118 -17.00 -6.35 9.69
N PRO A 119 -18.30 -6.62 9.93
CA PRO A 119 -19.20 -7.01 8.86
C PRO A 119 -19.20 -5.99 7.71
N VAL A 120 -18.93 -6.44 6.49
CA VAL A 120 -18.88 -5.55 5.32
C VAL A 120 -20.25 -4.92 4.98
N SER A 121 -21.34 -5.46 5.54
CA SER A 121 -22.68 -4.85 5.46
C SER A 121 -22.75 -3.48 6.14
N GLU A 122 -21.91 -3.22 7.13
CA GLU A 122 -21.83 -1.94 7.84
C GLU A 122 -21.13 -0.84 7.03
N ILE A 123 -20.42 -1.20 5.97
CA ILE A 123 -19.75 -0.25 5.08
C ILE A 123 -20.79 0.29 4.09
N THR A 124 -21.30 1.48 4.39
CA THR A 124 -22.38 2.13 3.61
C THR A 124 -21.95 3.56 3.23
N PRO A 125 -21.11 3.73 2.19
CA PRO A 125 -20.70 5.06 1.77
C PRO A 125 -21.90 5.90 1.33
N ASP A 126 -21.98 7.14 1.81
CA ASP A 126 -22.97 8.12 1.39
C ASP A 126 -22.61 8.73 0.03
N MET A 127 -23.52 9.55 -0.52
CA MET A 127 -23.31 10.14 -1.84
C MET A 127 -22.10 11.08 -1.90
N ASN A 128 -21.78 11.78 -0.81
CA ASN A 128 -20.59 12.63 -0.74
C ASN A 128 -19.31 11.80 -0.84
N THR A 129 -19.26 10.71 -0.09
CA THR A 129 -18.14 9.75 -0.11
C THR A 129 -18.00 9.09 -1.49
N ILE A 130 -19.11 8.65 -2.10
CA ILE A 130 -19.12 8.03 -3.43
C ILE A 130 -18.62 9.03 -4.48
N THR A 131 -19.12 10.26 -4.46
CA THR A 131 -18.70 11.33 -5.40
C THR A 131 -17.21 11.62 -5.27
N ASN A 132 -16.70 11.72 -4.04
CA ASN A 132 -15.27 11.92 -3.79
C ASN A 132 -14.43 10.76 -4.35
N ILE A 133 -14.83 9.51 -4.10
CA ILE A 133 -14.14 8.31 -4.62
C ILE A 133 -14.11 8.34 -6.14
N ILE A 134 -15.24 8.57 -6.81
CA ILE A 134 -15.31 8.65 -8.28
C ILE A 134 -14.39 9.75 -8.80
N THR A 135 -14.40 10.92 -8.17
CA THR A 135 -13.54 12.04 -8.57
C THR A 135 -12.07 11.68 -8.44
N MET A 136 -11.67 11.08 -7.31
CA MET A 136 -10.28 10.67 -7.08
C MET A 136 -9.83 9.56 -8.04
N ILE A 137 -10.71 8.62 -8.41
CA ILE A 137 -10.40 7.61 -9.44
C ILE A 137 -10.19 8.30 -10.80
N LYS A 138 -11.09 9.21 -11.22
CA LYS A 138 -10.94 9.96 -12.48
C LYS A 138 -9.63 10.76 -12.52
N ARG A 139 -9.28 11.43 -11.42
CA ARG A 139 -7.99 12.12 -11.28
C ARG A 139 -6.81 11.16 -11.45
N THR A 140 -6.90 9.96 -10.87
CA THR A 140 -5.84 8.96 -10.98
C THR A 140 -5.72 8.41 -12.40
N LEU A 141 -6.83 8.22 -13.11
CA LEU A 141 -6.82 7.84 -14.52
C LEU A 141 -6.16 8.93 -15.38
N SER A 142 -6.58 10.19 -15.22
CA SER A 142 -5.98 11.33 -15.92
C SER A 142 -4.49 11.52 -15.59
N PHE A 143 -4.10 11.26 -14.34
CA PHE A 143 -2.69 11.23 -13.94
C PHE A 143 -1.90 10.19 -14.76
N TRP A 144 -2.41 8.97 -14.92
CA TRP A 144 -1.73 7.93 -15.69
C TRP A 144 -1.69 8.21 -17.19
N GLU A 145 -2.65 8.97 -17.74
CA GLU A 145 -2.57 9.46 -19.13
C GLU A 145 -1.37 10.40 -19.34
N GLN A 146 -0.98 11.17 -18.31
CA GLN A 146 0.12 12.14 -18.39
C GLN A 146 1.48 11.52 -17.98
N TYR A 147 1.50 10.66 -16.95
CA TYR A 147 2.74 10.14 -16.33
C TYR A 147 3.01 8.67 -16.64
N GLY A 148 2.10 7.99 -17.31
CA GLY A 148 2.26 6.62 -17.79
C GLY A 148 3.12 6.52 -19.06
N PRO A 149 3.17 5.35 -19.72
CA PRO A 149 2.44 4.15 -19.33
C PRO A 149 3.01 3.44 -18.10
N ILE A 150 2.15 2.75 -17.35
CA ILE A 150 2.56 1.83 -16.30
C ILE A 150 3.20 0.61 -16.97
N ILE A 151 4.38 0.21 -16.51
CA ILE A 151 5.08 -1.00 -16.98
C ILE A 151 4.99 -2.15 -15.99
N LYS A 152 4.69 -1.86 -14.72
CA LYS A 152 4.48 -2.85 -13.66
C LYS A 152 3.64 -2.24 -12.55
N ASP A 153 2.72 -3.02 -11.99
CA ASP A 153 1.90 -2.65 -10.84
C ASP A 153 1.80 -3.79 -9.83
N GLY A 154 1.52 -3.45 -8.58
CA GLY A 154 1.26 -4.42 -7.52
C GLY A 154 2.36 -5.47 -7.35
N PHE A 155 3.62 -5.06 -7.28
CA PHE A 155 4.79 -5.95 -7.23
C PHE A 155 5.38 -6.02 -5.82
N THR A 156 6.05 -7.11 -5.54
CA THR A 156 6.83 -7.39 -4.34
C THR A 156 8.34 -7.27 -4.63
N PHE A 157 9.19 -7.56 -3.66
CA PHE A 157 10.63 -7.31 -3.78
C PHE A 157 11.46 -8.59 -3.59
N GLU A 158 11.10 -9.67 -4.29
CA GLU A 158 11.81 -10.94 -4.25
C GLU A 158 13.28 -10.76 -4.60
N GLY A 159 14.16 -11.34 -3.78
CA GLY A 159 15.62 -11.13 -3.87
C GLY A 159 16.13 -9.89 -3.15
N GLY A 160 15.27 -8.89 -2.90
CA GLY A 160 15.60 -7.66 -2.19
C GLY A 160 15.21 -7.66 -0.69
N TYR A 161 14.60 -8.72 -0.20
CA TYR A 161 14.28 -8.85 1.22
C TYR A 161 15.53 -9.13 2.06
N THR A 162 15.47 -8.78 3.34
CA THR A 162 16.56 -8.97 4.31
C THR A 162 16.06 -9.74 5.54
N SER A 163 16.96 -10.03 6.47
CA SER A 163 16.60 -10.57 7.79
C SER A 163 15.76 -9.59 8.64
N ILE A 164 15.73 -8.30 8.29
CA ILE A 164 14.95 -7.26 8.98
C ILE A 164 13.60 -7.05 8.30
N ILE A 165 13.58 -6.88 6.99
CA ILE A 165 12.36 -6.62 6.20
C ILE A 165 12.04 -7.84 5.32
N SER A 166 10.87 -8.44 5.53
CA SER A 166 10.43 -9.64 4.83
C SER A 166 9.15 -9.48 4.01
N ALA A 167 8.55 -8.28 4.01
CA ALA A 167 7.33 -8.01 3.26
C ALA A 167 7.23 -6.54 2.87
N GLY A 168 6.70 -6.29 1.67
CA GLY A 168 6.43 -4.95 1.14
C GLY A 168 5.86 -5.08 -0.26
N ASP A 169 4.93 -4.19 -0.58
CA ASP A 169 4.25 -4.14 -1.88
C ASP A 169 4.49 -2.76 -2.48
N GLY A 170 5.03 -2.72 -3.70
CA GLY A 170 5.14 -1.49 -4.48
C GLY A 170 3.90 -1.26 -5.33
N ASP A 171 3.52 0.00 -5.52
CA ASP A 171 2.29 0.33 -6.23
C ASP A 171 2.50 0.28 -7.75
N TYR A 172 3.34 1.16 -8.30
CA TYR A 172 3.46 1.29 -9.76
C TYR A 172 4.90 1.63 -10.20
N LEU A 173 5.31 1.10 -11.36
CA LEU A 173 6.49 1.53 -12.09
C LEU A 173 6.08 2.06 -13.46
N THR A 174 6.66 3.18 -13.85
CA THR A 174 6.74 3.63 -15.24
C THR A 174 8.16 3.42 -15.78
N LYS A 175 8.46 3.86 -16.99
CA LYS A 175 9.75 3.62 -17.63
C LYS A 175 10.96 4.04 -16.77
N ASP A 176 10.83 5.12 -16.01
CA ASP A 176 11.92 5.75 -15.27
C ASP A 176 11.55 6.18 -13.85
N THR A 177 10.33 5.96 -13.41
CA THR A 177 9.83 6.45 -12.11
C THR A 177 9.17 5.33 -11.30
N LEU A 178 9.56 5.22 -10.03
CA LEU A 178 8.84 4.46 -9.02
C LEU A 178 7.78 5.37 -8.38
N TRP A 179 6.53 4.95 -8.49
CA TRP A 179 5.37 5.68 -7.99
C TRP A 179 4.71 5.00 -6.78
N ASP A 180 4.25 5.84 -5.85
CA ASP A 180 3.47 5.43 -4.69
C ASP A 180 2.18 6.27 -4.66
N LEU A 181 1.02 5.61 -4.64
CA LEU A 181 -0.30 6.25 -4.61
C LEU A 181 -0.74 6.48 -3.17
N LYS A 182 -0.99 7.71 -2.79
CA LYS A 182 -1.39 8.07 -1.41
C LYS A 182 -2.61 8.97 -1.39
N VAL A 183 -3.68 8.51 -0.76
CA VAL A 183 -4.92 9.29 -0.58
C VAL A 183 -4.88 10.00 0.77
N LEU A 184 -4.28 11.18 0.80
CA LEU A 184 -4.02 11.95 2.04
C LEU A 184 -4.81 13.24 2.07
N LYS A 185 -5.35 13.60 3.23
CA LYS A 185 -5.97 14.93 3.49
C LYS A 185 -4.92 16.04 3.64
N GLU A 186 -3.68 15.68 3.96
CA GLU A 186 -2.57 16.59 4.21
C GLU A 186 -1.41 16.32 3.23
N GLU A 187 -0.41 17.18 3.28
CA GLU A 187 0.85 17.02 2.55
C GLU A 187 1.59 15.74 2.96
N ILE A 188 2.48 15.26 2.09
CA ILE A 188 3.27 14.05 2.35
C ILE A 188 4.13 14.19 3.62
N LYS A 189 4.17 13.12 4.42
CA LYS A 189 4.94 13.05 5.67
C LYS A 189 6.22 12.22 5.50
N PRO A 190 7.23 12.38 6.36
CA PRO A 190 8.51 11.64 6.27
C PRO A 190 8.38 10.11 6.16
N LYS A 191 7.33 9.54 6.74
CA LYS A 191 7.07 8.08 6.63
C LYS A 191 6.86 7.62 5.19
N TYR A 192 6.24 8.45 4.34
CA TYR A 192 5.95 8.11 2.94
C TYR A 192 7.19 8.28 2.05
N THR A 193 7.98 9.33 2.29
CA THR A 193 9.24 9.51 1.56
C THR A 193 10.26 8.43 1.90
N LEU A 194 10.31 7.98 3.16
CA LEU A 194 11.12 6.84 3.56
C LEU A 194 10.62 5.52 2.95
N GLN A 195 9.31 5.29 2.91
CA GLN A 195 8.72 4.11 2.26
C GLN A 195 9.18 4.01 0.80
N LEU A 196 9.06 5.11 0.07
CA LEU A 196 9.43 5.18 -1.34
C LEU A 196 10.93 4.93 -1.55
N LEU A 197 11.79 5.47 -0.67
CA LEU A 197 13.24 5.21 -0.73
C LEU A 197 13.58 3.74 -0.42
N ILE A 198 12.93 3.15 0.58
CA ILE A 198 13.09 1.72 0.88
C ILE A 198 12.68 0.87 -0.32
N TYR A 199 11.55 1.18 -0.94
CA TYR A 199 11.07 0.46 -2.13
C TYR A 199 12.06 0.55 -3.30
N LEU A 200 12.65 1.73 -3.54
CA LEU A 200 13.71 1.87 -4.54
C LEU A 200 14.89 0.95 -4.25
N ILE A 201 15.45 1.06 -3.05
CA ILE A 201 16.67 0.32 -2.68
C ILE A 201 16.39 -1.19 -2.72
N MET A 202 15.27 -1.65 -2.15
CA MET A 202 14.89 -3.06 -2.21
C MET A 202 14.63 -3.53 -3.64
N GLY A 203 14.00 -2.68 -4.47
CA GLY A 203 13.78 -2.96 -5.88
C GLY A 203 15.07 -3.13 -6.66
N GLN A 204 16.06 -2.31 -6.43
CA GLN A 204 17.39 -2.42 -7.05
C GLN A 204 18.14 -3.72 -6.67
N HIS A 205 17.82 -4.30 -5.49
CA HIS A 205 18.34 -5.59 -5.04
C HIS A 205 17.44 -6.77 -5.43
N SER A 206 16.26 -6.50 -5.98
CA SER A 206 15.28 -7.52 -6.31
C SER A 206 15.55 -8.20 -7.66
N VAL A 207 14.74 -9.21 -7.98
CA VAL A 207 14.76 -9.88 -9.29
C VAL A 207 14.22 -8.99 -10.43
N HIS A 208 13.60 -7.85 -10.11
CA HIS A 208 12.98 -6.94 -11.05
C HIS A 208 14.00 -6.03 -11.74
N LYS A 209 14.35 -6.36 -12.97
CA LYS A 209 15.36 -5.63 -13.75
C LYS A 209 14.96 -4.18 -14.09
N GLU A 210 13.67 -3.88 -14.08
CA GLU A 210 13.09 -2.58 -14.37
C GLU A 210 13.63 -1.49 -13.44
N PHE A 211 13.96 -1.84 -12.19
CA PHE A 211 14.51 -0.89 -11.20
C PHE A 211 15.86 -0.28 -11.58
N LYS A 212 16.59 -0.89 -12.52
CA LYS A 212 17.85 -0.33 -13.05
C LYS A 212 17.65 0.94 -13.86
N ASN A 213 16.45 1.14 -14.40
CA ASN A 213 16.10 2.28 -15.24
C ASN A 213 15.43 3.41 -14.45
N ILE A 214 15.14 3.18 -13.16
CA ILE A 214 14.47 4.19 -12.32
C ILE A 214 15.46 5.31 -12.03
N THR A 215 15.07 6.52 -12.36
CA THR A 215 15.82 7.77 -12.16
C THR A 215 15.07 8.76 -11.29
N GLN A 216 13.80 8.48 -10.99
CA GLN A 216 12.93 9.36 -10.24
C GLN A 216 12.07 8.58 -9.24
N LEU A 217 11.68 9.25 -8.16
CA LEU A 217 10.69 8.79 -7.20
C LEU A 217 9.50 9.73 -7.25
N GLY A 218 8.28 9.18 -7.28
CA GLY A 218 7.05 9.95 -7.34
C GLY A 218 6.01 9.50 -6.31
N ILE A 219 5.29 10.46 -5.75
CA ILE A 219 4.09 10.22 -4.97
C ILE A 219 2.95 10.99 -5.64
N TYR A 220 1.85 10.31 -5.92
CA TYR A 220 0.64 10.96 -6.39
C TYR A 220 -0.45 10.91 -5.32
N ASN A 221 -1.06 12.06 -5.05
CA ASN A 221 -2.17 12.18 -4.13
C ASN A 221 -3.42 12.70 -4.86
N PRO A 222 -4.36 11.83 -5.27
CA PRO A 222 -5.56 12.23 -6.00
C PRO A 222 -6.53 13.07 -5.17
N ARG A 223 -6.46 13.03 -3.84
CA ARG A 223 -7.30 13.86 -2.98
C ARG A 223 -6.92 15.33 -3.06
N LEU A 224 -5.64 15.62 -2.97
CA LEU A 224 -5.10 16.98 -3.15
C LEU A 224 -4.85 17.32 -4.62
N ASN A 225 -4.97 16.34 -5.51
CA ASN A 225 -4.59 16.39 -6.91
C ASN A 225 -3.16 16.90 -7.10
N LYS A 226 -2.23 16.35 -6.29
CA LYS A 226 -0.83 16.77 -6.25
C LYS A 226 0.13 15.63 -6.57
N VAL A 227 1.13 15.98 -7.37
CA VAL A 227 2.26 15.12 -7.74
C VAL A 227 3.49 15.63 -7.04
N TYR A 228 4.24 14.74 -6.39
CA TYR A 228 5.53 15.02 -5.77
C TYR A 228 6.57 14.17 -6.48
N ILE A 229 7.58 14.79 -7.05
CA ILE A 229 8.66 14.11 -7.79
C ILE A 229 10.01 14.57 -7.27
N ILE A 230 10.93 13.61 -7.10
CA ILE A 230 12.33 13.87 -6.84
C ILE A 230 13.21 13.02 -7.76
N LYS A 231 14.26 13.61 -8.32
CA LYS A 231 15.28 12.87 -9.07
C LYS A 231 16.22 12.16 -8.11
N LEU A 232 16.73 10.99 -8.50
CA LEU A 232 17.64 10.23 -7.65
C LEU A 232 18.98 10.94 -7.41
N ASP A 233 19.45 11.73 -8.37
CA ASP A 233 20.67 12.52 -8.24
C ASP A 233 20.57 13.64 -7.18
N ALA A 234 19.36 14.06 -6.82
CA ALA A 234 19.11 14.98 -5.72
C ALA A 234 19.18 14.32 -4.33
N ILE A 235 19.24 12.99 -4.26
CA ILE A 235 19.35 12.22 -3.00
C ILE A 235 20.81 11.89 -2.77
N SER A 236 21.39 12.37 -1.66
CA SER A 236 22.81 12.10 -1.39
C SER A 236 23.07 10.60 -1.18
N GLN A 237 24.19 10.12 -1.67
CA GLN A 237 24.62 8.73 -1.50
C GLN A 237 24.66 8.33 -0.02
N SER A 238 25.07 9.23 0.88
CA SER A 238 25.10 8.97 2.32
C SER A 238 23.71 8.65 2.92
N ILE A 239 22.63 9.26 2.37
CA ILE A 239 21.26 8.93 2.78
C ILE A 239 20.90 7.51 2.30
N ILE A 240 21.23 7.19 1.05
CA ILE A 240 20.98 5.86 0.46
C ILE A 240 21.72 4.80 1.28
N ASP A 241 23.01 5.01 1.58
CA ASP A 241 23.83 4.08 2.35
C ASP A 241 23.30 3.90 3.78
N THR A 242 22.90 5.00 4.43
CA THR A 242 22.31 4.95 5.78
C THR A 242 21.01 4.17 5.79
N VAL A 243 20.10 4.43 4.86
CA VAL A 243 18.81 3.71 4.79
C VAL A 243 19.04 2.25 4.40
N SER A 244 19.94 1.98 3.48
CA SER A 244 20.32 0.64 3.05
C SER A 244 20.79 -0.21 4.24
N ARG A 245 21.74 0.30 5.03
CA ARG A 245 22.31 -0.43 6.16
C ARG A 245 21.41 -0.39 7.39
N ASP A 246 21.05 0.79 7.88
CA ASP A 246 20.46 0.95 9.23
C ASP A 246 18.95 0.69 9.23
N VAL A 247 18.27 0.87 8.10
CA VAL A 247 16.83 0.66 7.99
C VAL A 247 16.49 -0.69 7.37
N ILE A 248 17.09 -1.01 6.21
CA ILE A 248 16.77 -2.23 5.46
C ILE A 248 17.61 -3.41 5.97
N GLY A 249 18.89 -3.17 6.32
CA GLY A 249 19.78 -4.19 6.88
C GLY A 249 20.67 -4.86 5.84
N TYR A 250 20.98 -4.21 4.74
CA TYR A 250 21.99 -4.71 3.81
C TYR A 250 23.40 -4.52 4.41
N GLY A 251 24.23 -5.56 4.32
CA GLY A 251 25.61 -5.54 4.81
C GLY A 251 25.76 -5.56 6.34
N ILE A 252 24.68 -5.80 7.08
CA ILE A 252 24.76 -6.01 8.54
C ILE A 252 25.34 -7.41 8.84
N SER A 253 26.32 -7.48 9.72
CA SER A 253 26.90 -8.76 10.16
C SER A 253 25.93 -9.56 11.04
N SER A 254 26.17 -10.87 11.18
CA SER A 254 25.34 -11.73 12.03
C SER A 254 25.42 -11.33 13.51
N GLU A 255 26.53 -10.75 13.95
CA GLU A 255 26.73 -10.25 15.30
C GLU A 255 25.91 -8.98 15.54
N GLU A 256 26.00 -7.97 14.66
CA GLU A 256 25.21 -6.74 14.73
C GLU A 256 23.69 -7.05 14.68
N LEU A 257 23.28 -8.06 13.91
CA LEU A 257 21.90 -8.49 13.84
C LEU A 257 21.41 -9.07 15.18
N LYS A 258 22.24 -9.86 15.88
CA LYS A 258 21.92 -10.38 17.21
C LYS A 258 21.79 -9.27 18.24
N GLU A 259 22.68 -8.28 18.21
CA GLU A 259 22.62 -7.11 19.10
C GLU A 259 21.33 -6.31 18.88
N LEU A 260 20.97 -6.05 17.61
CA LEU A 260 19.70 -5.40 17.27
C LEU A 260 18.46 -6.16 17.77
N HIS A 261 18.46 -7.50 17.64
CA HIS A 261 17.36 -8.33 18.15
C HIS A 261 17.29 -8.30 19.69
N THR A 262 18.43 -8.32 20.36
CA THR A 262 18.50 -8.25 21.82
C THR A 262 17.98 -6.90 22.33
N ALA A 263 18.44 -5.79 21.74
CA ALA A 263 17.96 -4.45 22.08
C ALA A 263 16.46 -4.28 21.87
N GLN A 264 15.91 -4.86 20.80
CA GLN A 264 14.46 -4.85 20.54
C GLN A 264 13.65 -5.66 21.57
N LEU A 265 14.17 -6.81 22.00
CA LEU A 265 13.56 -7.63 23.06
C LEU A 265 13.55 -6.89 24.39
N ASP A 266 14.61 -6.18 24.70
CA ASP A 266 14.73 -5.41 25.94
C ASP A 266 13.80 -4.18 25.94
N GLU A 267 13.64 -3.53 24.78
CA GLU A 267 12.68 -2.44 24.64
C GLU A 267 11.22 -2.94 24.77
N LEU A 268 10.91 -4.10 24.18
CA LEU A 268 9.59 -4.74 24.34
C LEU A 268 9.30 -5.09 25.80
N LYS A 269 10.29 -5.64 26.52
CA LYS A 269 10.17 -5.94 27.96
C LYS A 269 9.94 -4.65 28.76
N LYS A 270 10.73 -3.59 28.54
CA LYS A 270 10.57 -2.29 29.20
C LYS A 270 9.18 -1.69 28.98
N ASN A 271 8.63 -1.81 27.79
CA ASN A 271 7.30 -1.29 27.45
C ASN A 271 6.18 -2.17 28.03
N PHE A 272 6.37 -3.48 28.12
CA PHE A 272 5.39 -4.40 28.74
C PHE A 272 5.22 -4.14 30.24
N PHE A 273 6.32 -3.79 30.95
CA PHE A 273 6.29 -3.51 32.40
C PHE A 273 5.94 -2.05 32.72
N LYS A 274 5.85 -1.14 31.76
CA LYS A 274 5.52 0.28 31.97
C LYS A 274 4.06 0.63 31.78
N THR A 275 3.20 -0.28 31.34
CA THR A 275 1.78 0.02 31.12
C THR A 275 0.96 -0.40 32.35
N PRO A 276 0.55 0.51 33.23
CA PRO A 276 -0.51 0.25 34.20
C PRO A 276 -1.80 0.01 33.41
N ILE A 277 -2.55 -0.99 33.78
CA ILE A 277 -3.89 -1.25 33.23
C ILE A 277 -4.81 -0.09 33.64
N GLN A 278 -4.84 0.98 32.87
CA GLN A 278 -5.88 1.99 32.97
C GLN A 278 -6.97 1.65 31.97
N LYS A 279 -8.13 1.27 32.50
CA LYS A 279 -9.40 1.26 31.78
C LYS A 279 -9.76 2.72 31.50
N SER A 280 -9.46 3.22 30.32
CA SER A 280 -10.03 4.47 29.81
C SER A 280 -10.60 4.18 28.41
N SER A 281 -11.85 4.59 28.23
CA SER A 281 -12.53 4.58 26.93
C SER A 281 -11.74 5.43 25.93
N PRO A 282 -11.53 4.97 24.69
CA PRO A 282 -10.78 5.76 23.70
C PRO A 282 -11.61 6.95 23.24
N ASN A 283 -10.99 8.14 23.24
CA ASN A 283 -11.52 9.32 22.55
C ASN A 283 -11.51 9.06 21.03
N ALA A 284 -12.60 9.41 20.37
CA ALA A 284 -12.85 9.13 18.97
C ALA A 284 -11.82 9.74 17.98
N ASN A 285 -10.95 10.64 18.42
CA ASN A 285 -9.95 11.30 17.57
C ASN A 285 -8.60 10.58 17.47
N ASP A 286 -8.33 9.59 18.33
CA ASP A 286 -7.08 8.79 18.29
C ASP A 286 -7.22 7.48 17.51
N SER A 287 -8.42 7.17 17.01
CA SER A 287 -8.72 5.88 16.36
C SER A 287 -8.08 5.73 14.96
N ASP A 288 -7.93 6.83 14.23
CA ASP A 288 -7.49 6.78 12.83
C ASP A 288 -5.98 6.47 12.71
N ASP A 289 -5.13 7.09 13.54
CA ASP A 289 -3.68 6.81 13.54
C ASP A 289 -3.36 5.41 14.12
N TYR A 290 -4.22 4.90 15.00
CA TYR A 290 -4.06 3.58 15.61
C TYR A 290 -4.49 2.44 14.66
N LEU A 291 -5.55 2.63 13.87
CA LEU A 291 -5.99 1.69 12.83
C LEU A 291 -5.02 1.66 11.65
N ASP A 292 -4.54 2.80 11.20
CA ASP A 292 -3.50 2.89 10.17
C ASP A 292 -2.22 2.15 10.58
N LYS A 293 -1.76 2.31 11.82
CA LYS A 293 -0.61 1.57 12.37
C LYS A 293 -0.86 0.06 12.45
N LYS A 294 -2.09 -0.37 12.70
CA LYS A 294 -2.44 -1.80 12.80
C LYS A 294 -2.76 -2.45 11.47
N ILE A 295 -3.47 -1.79 10.58
CA ILE A 295 -3.84 -2.34 9.26
C ILE A 295 -2.61 -2.48 8.37
N TYR A 296 -1.69 -1.52 8.43
CA TYR A 296 -0.44 -1.54 7.66
C TYR A 296 0.77 -2.08 8.45
N GLY A 297 0.63 -2.34 9.75
CA GLY A 297 1.71 -2.67 10.68
C GLY A 297 1.75 -4.09 11.24
N TYR A 298 0.76 -4.96 11.04
CA TYR A 298 0.74 -6.30 11.64
C TYR A 298 0.96 -7.40 10.60
N SER A 299 2.15 -8.02 10.63
CA SER A 299 2.34 -9.41 10.22
C SER A 299 2.19 -10.27 11.48
N SER A 300 1.20 -11.14 11.50
CA SER A 300 0.99 -12.08 12.60
C SER A 300 2.16 -13.03 12.74
N LYS A 301 2.62 -13.25 13.99
CA LYS A 301 3.40 -14.44 14.36
C LYS A 301 2.52 -15.68 14.13
N LYS A 302 2.52 -16.23 12.95
CA LYS A 302 2.28 -17.66 12.65
C LYS A 302 2.97 -17.93 11.32
N ASN A 303 3.79 -18.99 11.32
CA ASN A 303 4.43 -19.56 10.17
C ASN A 303 3.46 -19.67 9.00
N TYR A 304 3.43 -18.68 8.15
CA TYR A 304 3.02 -18.84 6.78
C TYR A 304 4.30 -19.01 5.98
N MET A 305 4.49 -20.22 5.48
CA MET A 305 5.40 -20.44 4.37
C MET A 305 5.25 -19.26 3.42
N SER A 306 6.37 -18.66 3.06
CA SER A 306 6.47 -17.79 1.91
C SER A 306 5.86 -18.53 0.74
N VAL A 307 4.60 -18.28 0.45
CA VAL A 307 4.05 -18.60 -0.85
C VAL A 307 4.70 -17.55 -1.74
N ALA A 308 5.86 -17.88 -2.26
CA ALA A 308 6.39 -17.25 -3.44
C ALA A 308 5.24 -17.28 -4.45
N PHE A 309 4.77 -16.13 -4.87
CA PHE A 309 3.85 -16.03 -5.99
C PHE A 309 4.58 -16.65 -7.19
N PRO A 310 4.12 -17.77 -7.75
CA PRO A 310 4.65 -18.22 -9.01
C PRO A 310 4.19 -17.21 -10.05
N SER A 311 5.11 -16.39 -10.52
CA SER A 311 5.00 -15.74 -11.82
C SER A 311 5.05 -16.84 -12.88
N LYS A 312 3.99 -17.58 -13.03
CA LYS A 312 3.66 -18.54 -14.10
C LYS A 312 2.69 -19.56 -13.52
N ILE A 313 1.44 -19.41 -13.77
CA ILE A 313 0.48 -20.41 -14.22
C ILE A 313 -0.69 -19.58 -14.78
N ILE A 314 -0.46 -18.98 -15.94
CA ILE A 314 -1.50 -18.91 -16.96
C ILE A 314 -1.25 -20.18 -17.74
N ASP A 315 -2.05 -21.20 -17.46
CA ASP A 315 -2.10 -22.41 -18.26
C ASP A 315 -2.70 -22.01 -19.62
N GLU A 316 -1.84 -21.90 -20.64
CA GLU A 316 -2.25 -21.60 -22.02
C GLU A 316 -3.23 -22.66 -22.60
N SER A 317 -3.50 -23.74 -21.88
CA SER A 317 -4.41 -24.81 -22.32
C SER A 317 -5.90 -24.43 -22.28
N ILE A 318 -6.27 -23.29 -21.73
CA ILE A 318 -7.68 -22.83 -21.69
C ILE A 318 -8.06 -22.06 -22.95
N TYR A 319 -7.11 -21.53 -23.70
CA TYR A 319 -7.38 -20.75 -24.93
C TYR A 319 -7.40 -21.57 -26.23
N GLU A 320 -7.06 -22.84 -26.22
CA GLU A 320 -7.11 -23.70 -27.44
C GLU A 320 -8.45 -24.40 -27.67
N LYS A 321 -9.41 -24.34 -26.72
CA LYS A 321 -10.70 -25.04 -26.88
C LYS A 321 -11.83 -24.23 -27.52
N GLU A 322 -11.63 -22.98 -27.87
CA GLU A 322 -12.67 -22.15 -28.53
C GLU A 322 -12.41 -21.85 -30.03
N ARG A 323 -11.43 -22.49 -30.67
CA ARG A 323 -11.16 -22.31 -32.12
C ARG A 323 -11.67 -23.41 -33.04
N ASP A 324 -12.27 -24.47 -32.50
CA ASP A 324 -12.76 -25.59 -33.32
C ASP A 324 -14.27 -25.75 -33.34
N CYS A 325 -15.03 -24.65 -33.23
CA CYS A 325 -16.46 -24.63 -33.52
C CYS A 325 -16.79 -23.36 -34.32
N ASN A 326 -16.42 -23.36 -35.59
CA ASN A 326 -17.16 -22.81 -36.75
C ASN A 326 -16.44 -23.11 -38.04
#